data_b3206396cf0350cdd9962cd39e6c471f
#
_entry.id   b3206396cf0350cdd9962cd39e6c471f
#
_cell.length_a   1.000
_cell.length_b   1.000
_cell.length_c   1.000
_cell.angle_alpha   90.00
_cell.angle_beta   90.00
_cell.angle_gamma   90.00
#
_symmetry.space_group_name_H-M   'P 1'
#
loop_
_entity.id
_entity.type
_entity.pdbx_description
1 polymer ?
#
loop_
_entity_poly.entity_id
_entity_poly.type
_entity_poly.pdbx_seq_one_letter_code
_entity_poly.pdbx_strand_id
1 'polypeptide(L)'
;KAAEEDPLNRKKSFHLHGRKLPYDQSQFFEAHLSAAQVLAKTRAMGVTMTSYLSAAQMLAAYQEMPALERGKVISVSLPVNLRSYYGTETARNFFNSIRISWVFRGDETLETLAKGFDAKLREALKDERVKARMDGFEKLEQMPGIKLVPLFIKNAVVNLFNTLEAKKVTLTISNMGRIPLQKELQPYIKGFTAFCSSPTAFTT
;
A
#
# COMPACT_ATOMS: atom_id res chain seq x y z
N LYS A 1 3.21 -25.35 -0.97
CA LYS A 1 3.83 -24.50 -2.03
C LYS A 1 3.57 -23.07 -1.63
N ALA A 2 4.63 -22.27 -1.41
CA ALA A 2 4.48 -20.82 -1.20
C ALA A 2 3.69 -20.25 -2.39
N ALA A 3 2.64 -19.48 -2.09
CA ALA A 3 1.84 -18.87 -3.14
C ALA A 3 2.74 -17.93 -3.96
N GLU A 4 2.86 -18.20 -5.23
CA GLU A 4 3.75 -17.49 -6.14
C GLU A 4 3.35 -16.00 -6.19
N GLU A 5 4.27 -15.13 -5.78
CA GLU A 5 4.07 -13.68 -5.81
C GLU A 5 4.09 -13.19 -7.26
N ASP A 6 3.21 -12.24 -7.61
CA ASP A 6 3.22 -11.63 -8.96
C ASP A 6 4.66 -11.15 -9.30
N PRO A 7 5.24 -11.65 -10.39
CA PRO A 7 6.62 -11.29 -10.79
C PRO A 7 6.85 -9.78 -10.94
N LEU A 8 5.81 -9.01 -11.23
CA LEU A 8 5.88 -7.56 -11.32
C LEU A 8 6.24 -6.91 -9.98
N ASN A 9 5.84 -7.53 -8.86
CA ASN A 9 6.13 -7.02 -7.52
C ASN A 9 7.63 -7.05 -7.18
N ARG A 10 8.44 -7.79 -7.92
CA ARG A 10 9.91 -7.86 -7.73
C ARG A 10 10.68 -6.81 -8.52
N LYS A 11 10.03 -6.16 -9.50
CA LYS A 11 10.66 -5.16 -10.35
C LYS A 11 10.74 -3.80 -9.63
N LYS A 12 11.71 -2.99 -10.06
CA LYS A 12 11.76 -1.58 -9.66
C LYS A 12 10.56 -0.85 -10.27
N SER A 13 9.92 -0.03 -9.45
CA SER A 13 8.77 0.76 -9.87
C SER A 13 9.17 2.15 -10.35
N PHE A 14 8.31 2.77 -11.11
CA PHE A 14 8.39 4.19 -11.41
C PHE A 14 8.22 5.00 -10.12
N HIS A 15 9.01 6.04 -9.96
CA HIS A 15 8.89 7.01 -8.88
C HIS A 15 8.49 8.37 -9.45
N LEU A 16 7.53 9.00 -8.80
CA LEU A 16 7.14 10.36 -9.15
C LEU A 16 8.31 11.31 -8.85
N HIS A 17 8.64 12.13 -9.83
CA HIS A 17 9.66 13.16 -9.69
C HIS A 17 9.00 14.52 -9.43
N GLY A 18 9.59 15.30 -8.54
CA GLY A 18 9.06 16.60 -8.18
C GLY A 18 10.11 17.49 -7.51
N ARG A 19 9.75 18.74 -7.28
CA ARG A 19 10.59 19.65 -6.52
C ARG A 19 10.60 19.24 -5.05
N LYS A 20 11.79 19.03 -4.48
CA LYS A 20 11.93 18.77 -3.05
C LYS A 20 11.63 20.04 -2.25
N LEU A 21 10.86 19.87 -1.20
CA LEU A 21 10.67 20.92 -0.20
C LEU A 21 11.89 20.96 0.76
N PRO A 22 12.15 22.08 1.43
CA PRO A 22 13.08 22.13 2.54
C PRO A 22 12.77 21.05 3.59
N TYR A 23 13.78 20.61 4.32
CA TYR A 23 13.70 19.48 5.26
C TYR A 23 12.61 19.64 6.34
N ASP A 24 12.33 20.87 6.72
CA ASP A 24 11.36 21.25 7.75
C ASP A 24 9.95 21.55 7.22
N GLN A 25 9.75 21.41 5.90
CA GLN A 25 8.47 21.71 5.26
C GLN A 25 7.79 20.44 4.75
N SER A 26 6.49 20.35 5.00
CA SER A 26 5.61 19.32 4.44
C SER A 26 4.45 19.98 3.72
N GLN A 27 4.07 19.42 2.58
CA GLN A 27 2.92 19.86 1.82
C GLN A 27 1.85 18.78 1.85
N PHE A 28 0.64 19.17 2.23
CA PHE A 28 -0.52 18.29 2.28
C PHE A 28 -1.53 18.74 1.25
N PHE A 29 -2.12 17.75 0.57
CA PHE A 29 -3.25 17.95 -0.32
C PHE A 29 -4.44 17.23 0.28
N GLU A 30 -5.52 17.95 0.48
CA GLU A 30 -6.76 17.42 1.03
C GLU A 30 -7.87 17.53 -0.01
N ALA A 31 -8.62 16.45 -0.20
CA ALA A 31 -9.78 16.43 -1.07
C ALA A 31 -10.97 15.81 -0.33
N HIS A 32 -12.09 16.52 -0.32
CA HIS A 32 -13.33 16.03 0.28
C HIS A 32 -14.21 15.38 -0.76
N LEU A 33 -14.46 14.09 -0.59
CA LEU A 33 -15.31 13.30 -1.48
C LEU A 33 -16.54 12.78 -0.72
N SER A 34 -17.69 12.78 -1.37
CA SER A 34 -18.86 12.12 -0.83
C SER A 34 -18.68 10.60 -0.84
N ALA A 35 -18.55 9.99 0.35
CA ALA A 35 -18.45 8.54 0.47
C ALA A 35 -19.62 7.81 -0.19
N ALA A 36 -20.84 8.36 -0.12
CA ALA A 36 -22.02 7.77 -0.76
C ALA A 36 -21.90 7.74 -2.28
N GLN A 37 -21.41 8.83 -2.90
CA GLN A 37 -21.22 8.90 -4.36
C GLN A 37 -20.09 7.96 -4.83
N VAL A 38 -18.97 7.91 -4.10
CA VAL A 38 -17.88 6.99 -4.42
C VAL A 38 -18.34 5.54 -4.28
N LEU A 39 -19.07 5.20 -3.21
CA LEU A 39 -19.65 3.86 -3.01
C LEU A 39 -20.65 3.49 -4.10
N ALA A 40 -21.50 4.41 -4.55
CA ALA A 40 -22.42 4.16 -5.66
C ALA A 40 -21.64 3.80 -6.95
N LYS A 41 -20.61 4.58 -7.29
CA LYS A 41 -19.75 4.29 -8.44
C LYS A 41 -19.05 2.93 -8.34
N THR A 42 -18.42 2.66 -7.20
CA THR A 42 -17.66 1.41 -7.01
C THR A 42 -18.55 0.18 -7.04
N ARG A 43 -19.77 0.28 -6.48
CA ARG A 43 -20.79 -0.79 -6.55
C ARG A 43 -21.26 -1.04 -7.98
N ALA A 44 -21.49 0.01 -8.75
CA ALA A 44 -21.85 -0.12 -10.17
C ALA A 44 -20.75 -0.83 -10.98
N MET A 45 -19.47 -0.64 -10.63
CA MET A 45 -18.33 -1.32 -11.25
C MET A 45 -18.04 -2.71 -10.67
N GLY A 46 -18.66 -3.09 -9.53
CA GLY A 46 -18.39 -4.35 -8.84
C GLY A 46 -17.02 -4.41 -8.15
N VAL A 47 -16.43 -3.26 -7.78
CA VAL A 47 -15.12 -3.16 -7.15
C VAL A 47 -15.18 -2.52 -5.76
N THR A 48 -14.13 -2.68 -4.98
CA THR A 48 -14.00 -2.01 -3.68
C THR A 48 -13.60 -0.54 -3.85
N MET A 49 -13.93 0.29 -2.85
CA MET A 49 -13.49 1.70 -2.81
C MET A 49 -11.96 1.80 -2.85
N THR A 50 -11.27 0.94 -2.12
CA THR A 50 -9.81 0.88 -2.11
C THR A 50 -9.26 0.61 -3.51
N SER A 51 -9.81 -0.37 -4.22
CA SER A 51 -9.38 -0.70 -5.58
C SER A 51 -9.63 0.42 -6.56
N TYR A 52 -10.78 1.10 -6.46
CA TYR A 52 -11.12 2.24 -7.30
C TYR A 52 -10.17 3.42 -7.09
N LEU A 53 -9.94 3.82 -5.83
CA LEU A 53 -9.04 4.93 -5.50
C LEU A 53 -7.59 4.61 -5.85
N SER A 54 -7.16 3.36 -5.65
CA SER A 54 -5.84 2.90 -6.05
C SER A 54 -5.64 2.96 -7.56
N ALA A 55 -6.63 2.51 -8.33
CA ALA A 55 -6.60 2.59 -9.78
C ALA A 55 -6.55 4.04 -10.28
N ALA A 56 -7.34 4.93 -9.67
CA ALA A 56 -7.31 6.35 -10.01
C ALA A 56 -5.94 6.98 -9.77
N GLN A 57 -5.31 6.69 -8.64
CA GLN A 57 -3.96 7.18 -8.33
C GLN A 57 -2.89 6.57 -9.24
N MET A 58 -3.00 5.28 -9.58
CA MET A 58 -2.09 4.65 -10.55
C MET A 58 -2.21 5.28 -11.93
N LEU A 59 -3.42 5.58 -12.37
CA LEU A 59 -3.67 6.23 -13.66
C LEU A 59 -3.09 7.66 -13.67
N ALA A 60 -3.28 8.40 -12.58
CA ALA A 60 -2.67 9.72 -12.41
C ALA A 60 -1.14 9.65 -12.45
N ALA A 61 -0.53 8.69 -11.74
CA ALA A 61 0.92 8.48 -11.77
C ALA A 61 1.42 8.11 -13.18
N TYR A 62 0.63 7.35 -13.95
CA TYR A 62 0.96 7.04 -15.34
C TYR A 62 0.90 8.26 -16.25
N GLN A 63 -0.05 9.17 -16.03
CA GLN A 63 -0.16 10.41 -16.80
C GLN A 63 1.04 11.33 -16.58
N GLU A 64 1.59 11.35 -15.36
CA GLU A 64 2.81 12.09 -15.01
C GLU A 64 4.11 11.39 -15.45
N MET A 65 4.02 10.16 -15.95
CA MET A 65 5.20 9.39 -16.33
C MET A 65 5.79 9.90 -17.65
N PRO A 66 7.11 10.28 -17.67
CA PRO A 66 7.79 10.68 -18.88
C PRO A 66 7.72 9.60 -19.97
N ALA A 67 7.67 10.02 -21.22
CA ALA A 67 7.58 9.09 -22.35
C ALA A 67 8.71 8.04 -22.39
N LEU A 68 9.93 8.43 -21.99
CA LEU A 68 11.10 7.54 -21.91
C LEU A 68 10.99 6.48 -20.80
N GLU A 69 10.10 6.69 -19.84
CA GLU A 69 9.89 5.77 -18.71
C GLU A 69 8.63 4.90 -18.87
N ARG A 70 7.86 5.13 -19.92
CA ARG A 70 6.69 4.32 -20.23
C ARG A 70 7.08 2.86 -20.38
N GLY A 71 6.31 1.98 -19.71
CA GLY A 71 6.65 0.56 -19.59
C GLY A 71 7.32 0.18 -18.28
N LYS A 72 7.71 1.15 -17.43
CA LYS A 72 8.05 0.85 -16.04
C LYS A 72 6.81 0.42 -15.25
N VAL A 73 7.06 -0.34 -14.20
CA VAL A 73 6.01 -0.80 -13.30
C VAL A 73 5.53 0.36 -12.42
N ILE A 74 4.22 0.52 -12.28
CA ILE A 74 3.60 1.33 -11.23
C ILE A 74 3.07 0.38 -10.17
N SER A 75 3.48 0.60 -8.92
CA SER A 75 3.11 -0.26 -7.80
C SER A 75 2.44 0.52 -6.69
N VAL A 76 1.38 -0.05 -6.15
CA VAL A 76 0.70 0.46 -4.95
C VAL A 76 0.93 -0.49 -3.80
N SER A 77 1.39 0.03 -2.68
CA SER A 77 1.50 -0.68 -1.40
C SER A 77 0.28 -0.38 -0.53
N LEU A 78 -0.36 -1.43 -0.04
CA LEU A 78 -1.56 -1.36 0.79
C LEU A 78 -1.27 -2.03 2.13
N PRO A 79 -1.26 -1.30 3.25
CA PRO A 79 -1.21 -1.90 4.57
C PRO A 79 -2.52 -2.64 4.87
N VAL A 80 -2.41 -3.89 5.28
CA VAL A 80 -3.53 -4.77 5.60
C VAL A 80 -3.48 -5.15 7.07
N ASN A 81 -4.57 -4.91 7.78
CA ASN A 81 -4.70 -5.30 9.17
C ASN A 81 -4.78 -6.83 9.30
N LEU A 82 -3.86 -7.39 10.07
CA LEU A 82 -3.78 -8.85 10.25
C LEU A 82 -4.62 -9.37 11.43
N ARG A 83 -5.19 -8.49 12.26
CA ARG A 83 -5.92 -8.90 13.46
C ARG A 83 -7.07 -9.85 13.14
N SER A 84 -7.81 -9.60 12.06
CA SER A 84 -8.91 -10.45 11.61
C SER A 84 -8.45 -11.82 11.13
N TYR A 85 -7.24 -11.93 10.59
CA TYR A 85 -6.67 -13.20 10.10
C TYR A 85 -6.19 -14.12 11.23
N TYR A 86 -5.83 -13.54 12.37
CA TYR A 86 -5.26 -14.26 13.51
C TYR A 86 -6.15 -14.20 14.75
N GLY A 87 -7.34 -13.56 14.67
CA GLY A 87 -8.28 -13.49 15.80
C GLY A 87 -7.69 -12.82 17.04
N THR A 88 -6.83 -11.81 16.89
CA THR A 88 -6.16 -11.12 17.99
C THR A 88 -6.65 -9.69 18.17
N GLU A 89 -6.74 -9.23 19.41
CA GLU A 89 -7.10 -7.86 19.79
C GLU A 89 -5.88 -7.01 20.21
N THR A 90 -4.67 -7.43 19.85
CA THR A 90 -3.45 -6.72 20.23
C THR A 90 -3.49 -5.24 19.88
N ALA A 91 -3.07 -4.37 20.81
CA ALA A 91 -2.91 -2.94 20.57
C ALA A 91 -1.61 -2.60 19.79
N ARG A 92 -0.69 -3.56 19.65
CA ARG A 92 0.55 -3.37 18.88
C ARG A 92 0.26 -3.26 17.39
N ASN A 93 1.18 -2.65 16.65
CA ASN A 93 1.13 -2.63 15.20
C ASN A 93 1.18 -4.06 14.66
N PHE A 94 0.05 -4.49 14.09
CA PHE A 94 -0.11 -5.83 13.54
C PHE A 94 -0.72 -5.73 12.15
N PHE A 95 0.12 -5.39 11.19
CA PHE A 95 -0.24 -5.25 9.78
C PHE A 95 0.87 -5.79 8.89
N ASN A 96 0.53 -6.13 7.67
CA ASN A 96 1.46 -6.41 6.59
C ASN A 96 1.10 -5.57 5.37
N SER A 97 2.06 -5.34 4.49
CA SER A 97 1.82 -4.60 3.25
C SER A 97 1.66 -5.55 2.08
N ILE A 98 0.58 -5.37 1.34
CA ILE A 98 0.35 -6.05 0.06
C ILE A 98 0.73 -5.08 -1.05
N ARG A 99 1.45 -5.57 -2.05
CA ARG A 99 1.83 -4.80 -3.23
C ARG A 99 1.06 -5.30 -4.43
N ILE A 100 0.44 -4.36 -5.14
CA ILE A 100 -0.21 -4.61 -6.43
C ILE A 100 0.49 -3.78 -7.48
N SER A 101 0.98 -4.45 -8.50
CA SER A 101 1.81 -3.86 -9.55
C SER A 101 1.15 -3.97 -10.92
N TRP A 102 1.38 -2.95 -11.75
CA TRP A 102 0.83 -2.85 -13.10
C TRP A 102 1.85 -2.27 -14.08
N VAL A 103 1.82 -2.73 -15.32
CA VAL A 103 2.52 -2.12 -16.45
C VAL A 103 1.45 -1.62 -17.41
N PHE A 104 1.43 -0.33 -17.65
CA PHE A 104 0.47 0.30 -18.52
C PHE A 104 0.83 0.07 -19.99
N ARG A 105 -0.18 -0.21 -20.81
CA ARG A 105 -0.08 -0.33 -22.26
C ARG A 105 -0.54 0.93 -22.98
N GLY A 106 -1.29 1.80 -22.27
CA GLY A 106 -1.77 3.08 -22.78
C GLY A 106 -3.25 3.08 -23.20
N ASP A 107 -3.91 1.95 -23.14
CA ASP A 107 -5.32 1.75 -23.46
C ASP A 107 -6.22 1.52 -22.23
N GLU A 108 -5.62 1.51 -21.04
CA GLU A 108 -6.36 1.26 -19.81
C GLU A 108 -7.29 2.42 -19.47
N THR A 109 -8.55 2.08 -19.26
CA THR A 109 -9.53 2.98 -18.63
C THR A 109 -9.49 2.82 -17.10
N LEU A 110 -10.01 3.82 -16.40
CA LEU A 110 -10.15 3.72 -14.93
C LEU A 110 -10.95 2.48 -14.52
N GLU A 111 -11.99 2.13 -15.28
CA GLU A 111 -12.83 0.97 -14.97
C GLU A 111 -12.08 -0.35 -15.18
N THR A 112 -11.39 -0.53 -16.30
CA THR A 112 -10.62 -1.76 -16.57
C THR A 112 -9.50 -1.93 -15.57
N LEU A 113 -8.81 -0.83 -15.22
CA LEU A 113 -7.75 -0.83 -14.23
C LEU A 113 -8.29 -1.16 -12.83
N ALA A 114 -9.42 -0.56 -12.42
CA ALA A 114 -10.03 -0.82 -11.12
C ALA A 114 -10.48 -2.28 -10.97
N LYS A 115 -11.09 -2.86 -12.00
CA LYS A 115 -11.47 -4.28 -12.01
C LYS A 115 -10.26 -5.21 -11.94
N GLY A 116 -9.23 -4.93 -12.72
CA GLY A 116 -7.99 -5.72 -12.70
C GLY A 116 -7.25 -5.60 -11.37
N PHE A 117 -7.21 -4.40 -10.80
CA PHE A 117 -6.63 -4.16 -9.48
C PHE A 117 -7.40 -4.91 -8.39
N ASP A 118 -8.74 -4.84 -8.40
CA ASP A 118 -9.60 -5.52 -7.42
C ASP A 118 -9.42 -7.03 -7.46
N ALA A 119 -9.33 -7.61 -8.65
CA ALA A 119 -9.06 -9.04 -8.82
C ALA A 119 -7.70 -9.45 -8.21
N LYS A 120 -6.63 -8.70 -8.49
CA LYS A 120 -5.31 -8.94 -7.90
C LYS A 120 -5.32 -8.75 -6.37
N LEU A 121 -6.03 -7.74 -5.88
CA LEU A 121 -6.12 -7.46 -4.45
C LEU A 121 -6.88 -8.59 -3.72
N ARG A 122 -8.01 -9.04 -4.23
CA ARG A 122 -8.76 -10.17 -3.66
C ARG A 122 -7.92 -11.43 -3.61
N GLU A 123 -7.17 -11.71 -4.66
CA GLU A 123 -6.27 -12.86 -4.70
C GLU A 123 -5.15 -12.75 -3.66
N ALA A 124 -4.56 -11.57 -3.49
CA ALA A 124 -3.51 -11.32 -2.52
C ALA A 124 -4.00 -11.35 -1.06
N LEU A 125 -5.30 -11.08 -0.83
CA LEU A 125 -5.95 -11.07 0.47
C LEU A 125 -6.45 -12.45 0.91
N LYS A 126 -6.31 -13.50 0.11
CA LYS A 126 -6.67 -14.86 0.54
C LYS A 126 -5.88 -15.26 1.78
N ASP A 127 -6.57 -15.85 2.75
CA ASP A 127 -6.02 -16.23 4.05
C ASP A 127 -4.71 -17.02 3.92
N GLU A 128 -4.67 -17.98 3.00
CA GLU A 128 -3.50 -18.81 2.77
C GLU A 128 -2.28 -17.99 2.34
N ARG A 129 -2.47 -16.96 1.48
CA ARG A 129 -1.39 -16.09 1.01
C ARG A 129 -0.90 -15.13 2.09
N VAL A 130 -1.83 -14.57 2.85
CA VAL A 130 -1.51 -13.67 3.96
C VAL A 130 -0.72 -14.44 5.03
N LYS A 131 -1.19 -15.62 5.43
CA LYS A 131 -0.53 -16.47 6.42
C LYS A 131 0.84 -16.95 5.93
N ALA A 132 0.95 -17.47 4.71
CA ALA A 132 2.22 -17.94 4.15
C ALA A 132 3.31 -16.84 4.12
N ARG A 133 2.91 -15.58 3.92
CA ARG A 133 3.84 -14.45 3.97
C ARG A 133 4.32 -14.17 5.40
N MET A 134 3.45 -14.27 6.39
CA MET A 134 3.81 -14.12 7.81
C MET A 134 4.71 -15.25 8.31
N ASP A 135 4.40 -16.50 7.93
CA ASP A 135 5.24 -17.67 8.25
C ASP A 135 6.69 -17.49 7.76
N GLY A 136 6.86 -16.79 6.64
CA GLY A 136 8.19 -16.43 6.11
C GLY A 136 8.98 -15.52 7.06
N PHE A 137 8.34 -14.52 7.66
CA PHE A 137 8.97 -13.64 8.64
C PHE A 137 9.26 -14.36 9.96
N GLU A 138 8.34 -15.19 10.43
CA GLU A 138 8.53 -15.98 11.65
C GLU A 138 9.72 -16.93 11.51
N LYS A 139 9.83 -17.63 10.40
CA LYS A 139 10.98 -18.50 10.11
C LYS A 139 12.30 -17.73 10.12
N LEU A 140 12.31 -16.51 9.61
CA LEU A 140 13.50 -15.66 9.63
C LEU A 140 13.91 -15.30 11.08
N GLU A 141 12.94 -14.96 11.93
CA GLU A 141 13.22 -14.68 13.36
C GLU A 141 13.70 -15.90 14.15
N GLN A 142 13.24 -17.08 13.79
CA GLN A 142 13.60 -18.34 14.42
C GLN A 142 14.93 -18.92 13.96
N MET A 143 15.58 -18.32 12.94
CA MET A 143 16.87 -18.81 12.45
C MET A 143 17.93 -18.84 13.56
N PRO A 144 18.63 -19.99 13.73
CA PRO A 144 19.71 -20.11 14.72
C PRO A 144 20.78 -19.04 14.43
N GLY A 145 21.22 -18.36 15.49
CA GLY A 145 22.26 -17.34 15.39
C GLY A 145 21.78 -15.91 15.12
N ILE A 146 20.55 -15.68 14.64
CA ILE A 146 20.06 -14.32 14.40
C ILE A 146 20.02 -13.48 15.68
N LYS A 147 19.80 -14.14 16.84
CA LYS A 147 19.79 -13.50 18.17
C LYS A 147 21.18 -13.05 18.60
N LEU A 148 22.24 -13.69 18.10
CA LEU A 148 23.63 -13.37 18.43
C LEU A 148 24.20 -12.24 17.56
N VAL A 149 23.53 -11.89 16.46
CA VAL A 149 23.99 -10.80 15.57
C VAL A 149 23.84 -9.45 16.29
N PRO A 150 24.92 -8.65 16.38
CA PRO A 150 24.89 -7.33 17.00
C PRO A 150 23.85 -6.41 16.33
N LEU A 151 23.25 -5.52 17.16
CA LEU A 151 22.14 -4.65 16.71
C LEU A 151 22.51 -3.75 15.53
N PHE A 152 23.74 -3.23 15.48
CA PHE A 152 24.18 -2.37 14.39
C PHE A 152 24.21 -3.10 13.04
N ILE A 153 24.57 -4.40 13.03
CA ILE A 153 24.52 -5.22 11.80
C ILE A 153 23.07 -5.47 11.41
N LYS A 154 22.21 -5.80 12.35
CA LYS A 154 20.76 -5.95 12.08
C LYS A 154 20.18 -4.68 11.49
N ASN A 155 20.49 -3.53 12.08
CA ASN A 155 20.00 -2.23 11.57
C ASN A 155 20.51 -1.94 10.15
N ALA A 156 21.78 -2.23 9.86
CA ALA A 156 22.33 -2.06 8.52
C ALA A 156 21.60 -2.95 7.48
N VAL A 157 21.36 -4.22 7.82
CA VAL A 157 20.63 -5.16 6.95
C VAL A 157 19.19 -4.72 6.74
N VAL A 158 18.48 -4.33 7.82
CA VAL A 158 17.10 -3.85 7.73
C VAL A 158 17.02 -2.57 6.89
N ASN A 159 17.95 -1.63 7.08
CA ASN A 159 17.99 -0.40 6.30
C ASN A 159 18.25 -0.67 4.81
N LEU A 160 19.17 -1.59 4.50
CA LEU A 160 19.42 -2.01 3.13
C LEU A 160 18.17 -2.65 2.51
N PHE A 161 17.51 -3.56 3.24
CA PHE A 161 16.29 -4.20 2.81
C PHE A 161 15.17 -3.18 2.57
N ASN A 162 14.95 -2.26 3.51
CA ASN A 162 13.95 -1.20 3.37
C ASN A 162 14.23 -0.31 2.15
N THR A 163 15.48 0.03 1.91
CA THR A 163 15.89 0.83 0.73
C THR A 163 15.60 0.08 -0.57
N LEU A 164 15.86 -1.22 -0.62
CA LEU A 164 15.57 -2.05 -1.80
C LEU A 164 14.07 -2.21 -2.02
N GLU A 165 13.30 -2.40 -0.95
CA GLU A 165 11.83 -2.52 -1.03
C GLU A 165 11.18 -1.18 -1.39
N ALA A 166 11.70 -0.06 -0.91
CA ALA A 166 11.25 1.27 -1.29
C ALA A 166 11.29 1.50 -2.80
N LYS A 167 12.35 1.02 -3.47
CA LYS A 167 12.51 1.12 -4.94
C LYS A 167 11.44 0.35 -5.73
N LYS A 168 10.64 -0.46 -5.08
CA LYS A 168 9.59 -1.28 -5.70
C LYS A 168 8.18 -0.72 -5.47
N VAL A 169 8.04 0.47 -4.86
CA VAL A 169 6.75 1.07 -4.51
C VAL A 169 6.67 2.47 -5.12
N THR A 170 5.65 2.73 -5.93
CA THR A 170 5.35 4.06 -6.46
C THR A 170 4.51 4.87 -5.48
N LEU A 171 3.46 4.24 -4.92
CA LEU A 171 2.46 4.88 -4.08
C LEU A 171 2.14 3.98 -2.88
N THR A 172 1.83 4.60 -1.75
CA THR A 172 1.27 3.88 -0.59
C THR A 172 -0.11 4.44 -0.30
N ILE A 173 -1.11 3.57 -0.20
CA ILE A 173 -2.49 3.93 0.08
C ILE A 173 -2.93 3.22 1.35
N SER A 174 -3.33 3.98 2.35
CA SER A 174 -3.92 3.47 3.57
C SER A 174 -5.39 3.86 3.64
N ASN A 175 -6.27 2.87 3.73
CA ASN A 175 -7.69 3.10 3.94
C ASN A 175 -8.05 2.75 5.38
N MET A 176 -8.34 3.76 6.18
CA MET A 176 -8.74 3.57 7.58
C MET A 176 -10.19 3.08 7.72
N GLY A 177 -10.95 3.10 6.63
CA GLY A 177 -12.35 2.71 6.66
C GLY A 177 -13.22 3.64 7.49
N ARG A 178 -14.31 3.08 8.03
CA ARG A 178 -15.20 3.81 8.92
C ARG A 178 -14.63 3.80 10.34
N ILE A 179 -14.41 4.97 10.92
CA ILE A 179 -13.99 5.09 12.31
C ILE A 179 -15.24 4.99 13.19
N PRO A 180 -15.37 3.93 14.03
CA PRO A 180 -16.48 3.80 14.94
C PRO A 180 -16.34 4.84 16.07
N LEU A 181 -17.36 5.68 16.21
CA LEU A 181 -17.48 6.62 17.33
C LEU A 181 -18.56 6.13 18.28
N GLN A 182 -18.27 6.19 19.57
CA GLN A 182 -19.27 6.02 20.62
C GLN A 182 -20.36 7.10 20.44
N LYS A 183 -21.61 6.73 20.67
CA LYS A 183 -22.76 7.62 20.41
C LYS A 183 -22.66 8.93 21.18
N GLU A 184 -22.10 8.88 22.38
CA GLU A 184 -21.90 10.02 23.28
C GLU A 184 -20.92 11.05 22.74
N LEU A 185 -19.96 10.61 21.91
CA LEU A 185 -18.92 11.46 21.31
C LEU A 185 -19.33 12.06 19.96
N GLN A 186 -20.31 11.46 19.28
CA GLN A 186 -20.74 11.89 17.96
C GLN A 186 -21.13 13.38 17.86
N PRO A 187 -21.83 14.00 18.85
CA PRO A 187 -22.18 15.41 18.77
C PRO A 187 -20.99 16.36 18.85
N TYR A 188 -19.85 15.90 19.42
CA TYR A 188 -18.67 16.72 19.68
C TYR A 188 -17.59 16.58 18.63
N ILE A 189 -17.62 15.54 17.79
CA ILE A 189 -16.60 15.25 16.78
C ILE A 189 -17.18 15.39 15.38
N LYS A 190 -16.75 16.44 14.68
CA LYS A 190 -17.20 16.74 13.32
C LYS A 190 -16.47 15.93 12.24
N GLY A 191 -15.27 15.47 12.50
CA GLY A 191 -14.47 14.72 11.55
C GLY A 191 -13.10 14.33 12.09
N PHE A 192 -12.39 13.53 11.31
CA PHE A 192 -11.01 13.11 11.58
C PHE A 192 -10.15 13.44 10.38
N THR A 193 -8.98 13.96 10.64
CA THR A 193 -7.92 14.09 9.66
C THR A 193 -6.72 13.28 10.14
N ALA A 194 -6.20 12.42 9.27
CA ALA A 194 -5.04 11.60 9.59
C ALA A 194 -3.94 11.85 8.56
N PHE A 195 -2.76 12.15 9.04
CA PHE A 195 -1.57 12.31 8.21
C PHE A 195 -0.63 11.12 8.47
N CYS A 196 -0.20 10.47 7.39
CA CYS A 196 0.81 9.43 7.46
C CYS A 196 2.05 9.91 6.70
N SER A 197 3.20 9.88 7.36
CA SER A 197 4.46 10.05 6.65
C SER A 197 4.87 8.72 6.03
N SER A 198 5.27 8.74 4.77
CA SER A 198 5.92 7.61 4.12
C SER A 198 7.36 7.99 3.82
N PRO A 199 8.35 7.42 4.52
CA PRO A 199 9.75 7.72 4.25
C PRO A 199 10.21 7.21 2.87
N THR A 200 9.38 6.43 2.20
CA THR A 200 9.70 5.82 0.90
C THR A 200 9.21 6.62 -0.30
N ALA A 201 8.38 7.64 -0.09
CA ALA A 201 7.70 8.29 -1.20
C ALA A 201 8.60 9.18 -2.07
N PHE A 202 9.74 9.66 -1.56
CA PHE A 202 10.52 10.69 -2.29
C PHE A 202 12.03 10.66 -1.99
N THR A 203 12.63 9.50 -1.94
CA THR A 203 14.10 9.41 -1.94
C THR A 203 14.62 9.28 -3.36
N THR A 204 15.07 10.36 -3.91
CA THR A 204 16.06 10.36 -5.00
C THR A 204 17.36 10.85 -4.46
#